data_37e702f0e0885b78ee1f0fd8188fcca9
#
_entry.id   37e702f0e0885b78ee1f0fd8188fcca9
#
_cell.length_a   1.000
_cell.length_b   1.000
_cell.length_c   1.000
_cell.angle_alpha   90.00
_cell.angle_beta   90.00
_cell.angle_gamma   90.00
#
_symmetry.space_group_name_H-M   'P 1'
#
loop_
_entity.id
_entity.type
_entity.pdbx_description
1 polymer ?
#
loop_
_entity_poly.entity_id
_entity_poly.type
_entity_poly.pdbx_seq_one_letter_code
_entity_poly.pdbx_strand_id
1 'polypeptide(L)'
;ENYDSMAAVIIKDMDAIKKEYGRKRRTAVENAEEAVYEEKKMEETEVCFLMDRFGYMRLIDKNAYERNKEAAHAENKFIFTCMNTDKICIFTDMGRMHSIKVADIPLVRFRDKGTPADNLSNYDSSQEQILYVAPAGQVKLSTLLFVTKTSMCKLVAGEEFDVAKRTIASTKLGEEDQLIFVGPADEMEQVVFQSQNGYFLRILKTDVSTMKKTSVGVRGMKLGDGDVLEHAYLVEPRQEYTIQYHDKPYALNKVKLAKRDTKGMKPRI
;
A
#
# COMPACT_ATOMS: atom_id res chain seq x y z
N GLU A 1 -56.47 -41.13 11.11
CA GLU A 1 -55.50 -40.92 12.20
C GLU A 1 -55.78 -39.55 12.80
N ASN A 2 -56.16 -39.54 14.11
CA ASN A 2 -56.56 -38.32 14.76
C ASN A 2 -55.36 -37.63 15.42
N TYR A 3 -54.75 -36.64 14.76
CA TYR A 3 -53.61 -35.89 15.24
C TYR A 3 -53.83 -35.30 16.64
N ASP A 4 -55.02 -34.85 16.95
CA ASP A 4 -55.35 -34.29 18.26
C ASP A 4 -55.28 -35.32 19.38
N SER A 5 -55.65 -36.57 19.10
CA SER A 5 -55.52 -37.68 20.05
C SER A 5 -54.07 -38.07 20.34
N MET A 6 -53.20 -38.07 19.31
CA MET A 6 -51.77 -38.29 19.47
C MET A 6 -51.09 -37.14 20.24
N ALA A 7 -51.42 -35.90 19.91
CA ALA A 7 -50.91 -34.74 20.63
C ALA A 7 -51.28 -34.75 22.11
N ALA A 8 -52.52 -35.14 22.45
CA ALA A 8 -52.99 -35.24 23.83
C ALA A 8 -52.19 -36.28 24.63
N VAL A 9 -51.86 -37.43 24.02
CA VAL A 9 -51.05 -38.48 24.69
C VAL A 9 -49.63 -37.98 24.91
N ILE A 10 -48.99 -37.33 23.90
CA ILE A 10 -47.64 -36.79 24.02
C ILE A 10 -47.57 -35.70 25.10
N ILE A 11 -48.52 -34.77 25.13
CA ILE A 11 -48.59 -33.73 26.14
C ILE A 11 -48.73 -34.31 27.55
N LYS A 12 -49.59 -35.32 27.73
CA LYS A 12 -49.77 -36.01 29.00
C LYS A 12 -48.47 -36.68 29.50
N ASP A 13 -47.73 -37.32 28.59
CA ASP A 13 -46.46 -37.97 28.95
C ASP A 13 -45.38 -36.93 29.26
N MET A 14 -45.34 -35.84 28.51
CA MET A 14 -44.43 -34.70 28.78
C MET A 14 -44.73 -34.03 30.13
N ASP A 15 -45.99 -33.87 30.49
CA ASP A 15 -46.40 -33.31 31.80
C ASP A 15 -46.04 -34.24 32.95
N ALA A 16 -46.15 -35.55 32.76
CA ALA A 16 -45.71 -36.56 33.74
C ALA A 16 -44.18 -36.46 33.97
N ILE A 17 -43.40 -36.44 32.89
CA ILE A 17 -41.94 -36.26 32.96
C ILE A 17 -41.56 -34.92 33.60
N LYS A 18 -42.26 -33.86 33.26
CA LYS A 18 -42.05 -32.55 33.85
C LYS A 18 -42.33 -32.52 35.35
N LYS A 19 -43.36 -33.25 35.79
CA LYS A 19 -43.72 -33.34 37.21
C LYS A 19 -42.68 -34.12 37.99
N GLU A 20 -42.11 -35.20 37.42
CA GLU A 20 -41.13 -36.06 38.08
C GLU A 20 -39.70 -35.49 38.05
N TYR A 21 -39.29 -34.95 36.92
CA TYR A 21 -37.91 -34.50 36.71
C TYR A 21 -37.75 -32.98 36.59
N GLY A 22 -38.85 -32.22 36.55
CA GLY A 22 -38.82 -30.75 36.42
C GLY A 22 -38.11 -30.07 37.57
N ARG A 23 -37.12 -29.28 37.28
CA ARG A 23 -36.40 -28.46 38.27
C ARG A 23 -36.67 -26.99 38.03
N LYS A 24 -36.66 -26.21 39.11
CA LYS A 24 -36.69 -24.74 39.00
C LYS A 24 -35.52 -24.27 38.15
N ARG A 25 -35.82 -23.33 37.22
CA ARG A 25 -34.81 -22.73 36.41
C ARG A 25 -33.73 -22.10 37.28
N ARG A 26 -32.45 -22.41 37.01
CA ARG A 26 -31.32 -21.86 37.77
C ARG A 26 -30.87 -20.51 37.27
N THR A 27 -31.25 -20.09 36.03
CA THR A 27 -30.95 -18.78 35.44
C THR A 27 -32.17 -17.91 35.51
N ALA A 28 -32.02 -16.69 36.02
CA ALA A 28 -33.03 -15.67 35.90
C ALA A 28 -33.11 -15.20 34.45
N VAL A 29 -34.33 -15.00 33.92
CA VAL A 29 -34.50 -14.24 32.67
C VAL A 29 -34.82 -12.83 33.11
N GLU A 30 -33.79 -12.02 33.13
CA GLU A 30 -33.96 -10.58 33.27
C GLU A 30 -34.16 -9.99 31.89
N ASN A 31 -35.11 -9.05 31.75
CA ASN A 31 -35.15 -8.21 30.57
C ASN A 31 -33.84 -7.36 30.63
N ALA A 32 -32.84 -7.76 29.88
CA ALA A 32 -31.72 -6.87 29.66
C ALA A 32 -32.30 -5.59 29.05
N GLU A 33 -32.15 -4.47 29.71
CA GLU A 33 -32.19 -3.18 29.03
C GLU A 33 -31.31 -3.34 27.80
N GLU A 34 -31.83 -3.03 26.61
CA GLU A 34 -31.03 -3.07 25.39
C GLU A 34 -29.74 -2.32 25.70
N ALA A 35 -28.62 -3.02 25.75
CA ALA A 35 -27.33 -2.38 25.89
C ALA A 35 -27.17 -1.49 24.65
N VAL A 36 -27.43 -0.21 24.82
CA VAL A 36 -27.11 0.79 23.80
C VAL A 36 -25.61 0.76 23.69
N TYR A 37 -25.13 0.02 22.69
CA TYR A 37 -23.71 0.02 22.32
C TYR A 37 -23.42 1.40 21.72
N GLU A 38 -23.06 2.34 22.55
CA GLU A 38 -22.47 3.60 22.09
C GLU A 38 -21.10 3.22 21.50
N GLU A 39 -21.04 3.12 20.20
CA GLU A 39 -19.76 3.10 19.47
C GLU A 39 -19.00 4.37 19.91
N LYS A 40 -18.00 4.23 20.76
CA LYS A 40 -17.08 5.32 21.07
C LYS A 40 -16.43 5.72 19.75
N LYS A 41 -16.95 6.78 19.12
CA LYS A 41 -16.32 7.39 17.96
C LYS A 41 -14.89 7.75 18.40
N MET A 42 -13.93 7.13 17.75
CA MET A 42 -12.52 7.44 17.98
C MET A 42 -12.33 8.93 17.62
N GLU A 43 -11.82 9.72 18.55
CA GLU A 43 -11.50 11.13 18.25
C GLU A 43 -10.48 11.16 17.10
N GLU A 44 -10.82 11.90 16.06
CA GLU A 44 -9.94 12.07 14.91
C GLU A 44 -8.73 12.92 15.33
N THR A 45 -7.55 12.34 15.20
CA THR A 45 -6.29 12.99 15.58
C THR A 45 -5.29 12.85 14.45
N GLU A 46 -4.61 13.94 14.09
CA GLU A 46 -3.52 13.93 13.14
C GLU A 46 -2.27 13.34 13.79
N VAL A 47 -1.66 12.36 13.14
CA VAL A 47 -0.45 11.67 13.58
C VAL A 47 0.60 11.69 12.48
N CYS A 48 1.87 11.55 12.84
CA CYS A 48 2.95 11.41 11.89
C CYS A 48 3.35 9.93 11.77
N PHE A 49 3.27 9.41 10.55
CA PHE A 49 3.71 8.06 10.21
C PHE A 49 5.20 8.08 9.85
N LEU A 50 5.94 7.14 10.42
CA LEU A 50 7.34 6.90 10.14
C LEU A 50 7.55 5.44 9.78
N MET A 51 8.27 5.16 8.69
CA MET A 51 8.73 3.83 8.35
C MET A 51 10.20 3.87 7.96
N ASP A 52 11.01 3.04 8.60
CA ASP A 52 12.41 2.91 8.28
C ASP A 52 12.65 2.06 7.02
N ARG A 53 13.93 1.94 6.61
CA ARG A 53 14.33 1.11 5.45
C ARG A 53 14.15 -0.39 5.65
N PHE A 54 13.94 -0.86 6.88
CA PHE A 54 13.72 -2.26 7.21
C PHE A 54 12.24 -2.63 7.32
N GLY A 55 11.32 -1.66 7.09
CA GLY A 55 9.90 -1.88 7.16
C GLY A 55 9.28 -1.82 8.57
N TYR A 56 10.02 -1.30 9.56
CA TYR A 56 9.45 -0.99 10.87
C TYR A 56 8.67 0.31 10.81
N MET A 57 7.42 0.25 11.20
CA MET A 57 6.52 1.40 11.18
C MET A 57 6.04 1.78 12.56
N ARG A 58 5.83 3.06 12.76
CA ARG A 58 5.31 3.65 13.97
C ARG A 58 4.59 4.96 13.70
N LEU A 59 3.71 5.32 14.62
CA LEU A 59 3.12 6.64 14.67
C LEU A 59 3.77 7.42 15.80
N ILE A 60 3.94 8.71 15.58
CA ILE A 60 4.36 9.65 16.60
C ILE A 60 3.44 10.87 16.61
N ASP A 61 3.38 11.54 17.74
CA ASP A 61 2.70 12.82 17.87
C ASP A 61 3.36 13.90 16.99
N LYS A 62 2.54 14.78 16.42
CA LYS A 62 3.01 15.85 15.53
C LYS A 62 4.06 16.76 16.20
N ASN A 63 3.88 17.10 17.47
CA ASN A 63 4.84 17.91 18.21
C ASN A 63 6.17 17.17 18.43
N ALA A 64 6.12 15.83 18.59
CA ALA A 64 7.31 15.00 18.69
C ALA A 64 8.05 14.93 17.32
N TYR A 65 7.32 14.87 16.22
CA TYR A 65 7.89 14.95 14.89
C TYR A 65 8.60 16.28 14.62
N GLU A 66 7.94 17.41 14.89
CA GLU A 66 8.53 18.74 14.64
C GLU A 66 9.85 18.95 15.41
N ARG A 67 9.93 18.43 16.64
CA ARG A 67 11.17 18.51 17.45
C ARG A 67 12.29 17.59 16.95
N ASN A 68 11.99 16.57 16.16
CA ASN A 68 12.97 15.56 15.70
C ASN A 68 13.01 15.44 14.18
N LYS A 69 12.59 16.48 13.44
CA LYS A 69 12.38 16.44 12.00
C LYS A 69 13.60 15.97 11.21
N GLU A 70 14.78 16.52 11.51
CA GLU A 70 16.04 16.15 10.84
C GLU A 70 16.38 14.68 11.06
N ALA A 71 16.31 14.19 12.31
CA ALA A 71 16.57 12.80 12.63
C ALA A 71 15.52 11.87 11.99
N ALA A 72 14.24 12.28 11.96
CA ALA A 72 13.19 11.53 11.30
C ALA A 72 13.52 11.30 9.80
N HIS A 73 13.93 12.35 9.09
CA HIS A 73 14.30 12.25 7.68
C HIS A 73 15.59 11.46 7.44
N ALA A 74 16.53 11.45 8.39
CA ALA A 74 17.76 10.66 8.27
C ALA A 74 17.53 9.15 8.49
N GLU A 75 16.59 8.78 9.36
CA GLU A 75 16.39 7.39 9.80
C GLU A 75 15.26 6.67 9.04
N ASN A 76 14.30 7.39 8.48
CA ASN A 76 13.12 6.79 7.89
C ASN A 76 13.03 7.03 6.39
N LYS A 77 12.58 6.01 5.66
CA LYS A 77 12.37 6.05 4.20
C LYS A 77 11.05 6.71 3.82
N PHE A 78 10.00 6.49 4.61
CA PHE A 78 8.68 7.04 4.37
C PHE A 78 8.20 7.83 5.58
N ILE A 79 7.81 9.07 5.36
CA ILE A 79 7.36 10.02 6.37
C ILE A 79 6.20 10.82 5.80
N PHE A 80 5.07 10.83 6.49
CA PHE A 80 3.93 11.67 6.14
C PHE A 80 2.98 11.82 7.34
N THR A 81 2.13 12.82 7.29
CA THR A 81 1.03 12.99 8.25
C THR A 81 -0.25 12.34 7.71
N CYS A 82 -1.04 11.78 8.60
CA CYS A 82 -2.33 11.17 8.29
C CYS A 82 -3.25 11.23 9.52
N MET A 83 -4.53 10.97 9.33
CA MET A 83 -5.47 10.82 10.44
C MET A 83 -5.37 9.41 11.03
N ASN A 84 -5.57 9.29 12.34
CA ASN A 84 -5.60 7.99 13.03
C ASN A 84 -6.71 7.06 12.51
N THR A 85 -7.71 7.60 11.82
CA THR A 85 -8.83 6.88 11.19
C THR A 85 -8.54 6.42 9.75
N ASP A 86 -7.42 6.88 9.16
CA ASP A 86 -7.02 6.58 7.80
C ASP A 86 -6.55 5.13 7.60
N LYS A 87 -6.31 4.79 6.34
CA LYS A 87 -5.58 3.58 5.93
C LYS A 87 -4.30 3.98 5.22
N ILE A 88 -3.31 3.12 5.28
CA ILE A 88 -2.04 3.24 4.56
C ILE A 88 -1.98 2.15 3.51
N CYS A 89 -1.55 2.51 2.30
CA CYS A 89 -1.28 1.60 1.20
C CYS A 89 0.23 1.36 1.09
N ILE A 90 0.64 0.11 1.03
CA ILE A 90 2.02 -0.35 0.83
C ILE A 90 2.08 -1.08 -0.50
N PHE A 91 2.86 -0.58 -1.45
CA PHE A 91 3.08 -1.19 -2.77
C PHE A 91 4.42 -1.92 -2.80
N THR A 92 4.41 -3.16 -3.31
CA THR A 92 5.58 -4.04 -3.33
C THR A 92 6.06 -4.35 -4.75
N ASP A 93 7.31 -4.79 -4.85
CA ASP A 93 7.95 -5.21 -6.10
C ASP A 93 7.27 -6.41 -6.75
N MET A 94 6.58 -7.24 -5.97
CA MET A 94 5.78 -8.36 -6.45
C MET A 94 4.41 -7.95 -7.03
N GLY A 95 4.20 -6.65 -7.25
CA GLY A 95 2.95 -6.13 -7.82
C GLY A 95 1.74 -6.28 -6.92
N ARG A 96 1.94 -6.26 -5.60
CA ARG A 96 0.88 -6.29 -4.58
C ARG A 96 0.71 -4.92 -3.93
N MET A 97 -0.49 -4.68 -3.43
CA MET A 97 -0.78 -3.59 -2.51
C MET A 97 -1.37 -4.17 -1.24
N HIS A 98 -0.77 -3.84 -0.11
CA HIS A 98 -1.28 -4.17 1.23
C HIS A 98 -1.85 -2.91 1.88
N SER A 99 -3.00 -3.04 2.53
CA SER A 99 -3.67 -1.95 3.23
C SER A 99 -3.67 -2.21 4.74
N ILE A 100 -3.24 -1.23 5.52
CA ILE A 100 -3.18 -1.25 6.98
C ILE A 100 -4.00 -0.08 7.52
N LYS A 101 -4.80 -0.31 8.56
CA LYS A 101 -5.44 0.80 9.27
C LYS A 101 -4.42 1.52 10.13
N VAL A 102 -4.42 2.85 10.10
CA VAL A 102 -3.54 3.67 10.95
C VAL A 102 -3.74 3.33 12.43
N ALA A 103 -4.99 3.06 12.83
CA ALA A 103 -5.33 2.67 14.21
C ALA A 103 -4.65 1.36 14.68
N ASP A 104 -4.22 0.49 13.76
CA ASP A 104 -3.53 -0.76 14.10
C ASP A 104 -2.02 -0.54 14.32
N ILE A 105 -1.48 0.62 13.93
CA ILE A 105 -0.06 0.97 14.06
C ILE A 105 0.17 1.59 15.43
N PRO A 106 1.22 1.19 16.18
CA PRO A 106 1.43 1.71 17.52
C PRO A 106 1.84 3.19 17.51
N LEU A 107 1.17 3.99 18.34
CA LEU A 107 1.58 5.35 18.67
C LEU A 107 2.62 5.28 19.79
N VAL A 108 3.85 5.65 19.49
CA VAL A 108 5.00 5.45 20.38
C VAL A 108 5.89 6.70 20.44
N ARG A 109 6.94 6.64 21.24
CA ARG A 109 7.95 7.73 21.31
C ARG A 109 8.85 7.69 20.07
N PHE A 110 9.42 8.82 19.70
CA PHE A 110 10.29 8.94 18.52
C PHE A 110 11.42 7.89 18.46
N ARG A 111 12.02 7.55 19.59
CA ARG A 111 13.14 6.59 19.67
C ARG A 111 12.73 5.11 19.70
N ASP A 112 11.44 4.82 19.83
CA ASP A 112 10.96 3.44 19.85
C ASP A 112 11.01 2.86 18.43
N LYS A 113 11.34 1.57 18.31
CA LYS A 113 11.55 0.92 17.02
C LYS A 113 10.27 0.75 16.19
N GLY A 114 9.12 0.67 16.84
CA GLY A 114 7.85 0.40 16.17
C GLY A 114 7.63 -1.08 15.87
N THR A 115 6.72 -1.37 14.94
CA THR A 115 6.29 -2.73 14.57
C THR A 115 6.59 -3.00 13.11
N PRO A 116 7.11 -4.18 12.73
CA PRO A 116 7.35 -4.52 11.34
C PRO A 116 6.03 -4.66 10.56
N ALA A 117 6.04 -4.33 9.27
CA ALA A 117 4.90 -4.40 8.38
C ALA A 117 4.31 -5.81 8.28
N ASP A 118 5.14 -6.84 8.40
CA ASP A 118 4.75 -8.26 8.42
C ASP A 118 3.73 -8.57 9.53
N ASN A 119 3.86 -7.92 10.69
CA ASN A 119 2.99 -8.18 11.83
C ASN A 119 1.61 -7.51 11.72
N LEU A 120 1.48 -6.51 10.86
CA LEU A 120 0.29 -5.69 10.73
C LEU A 120 -0.47 -5.94 9.42
N SER A 121 0.14 -6.64 8.47
CA SER A 121 -0.43 -6.92 7.15
C SER A 121 -0.07 -8.32 6.65
N ASN A 122 -0.52 -8.65 5.44
CA ASN A 122 -0.10 -9.86 4.73
C ASN A 122 1.19 -9.65 3.91
N TYR A 123 1.93 -8.60 4.19
CA TYR A 123 3.25 -8.36 3.62
C TYR A 123 4.23 -9.40 4.19
N ASP A 124 5.10 -9.92 3.35
CA ASP A 124 6.14 -10.89 3.72
C ASP A 124 7.51 -10.35 3.28
N SER A 125 8.26 -9.82 4.23
CA SER A 125 9.58 -9.23 3.99
C SER A 125 10.63 -10.22 3.45
N SER A 126 10.37 -11.52 3.55
CA SER A 126 11.24 -12.55 2.96
C SER A 126 11.05 -12.70 1.44
N GLN A 127 9.91 -12.26 0.90
CA GLN A 127 9.53 -12.45 -0.50
C GLN A 127 9.28 -11.14 -1.26
N GLU A 128 9.00 -10.05 -0.55
CA GLU A 128 8.58 -8.78 -1.14
C GLU A 128 9.45 -7.62 -0.64
N GLN A 129 9.63 -6.61 -1.48
CA GLN A 129 10.26 -5.35 -1.12
C GLN A 129 9.28 -4.20 -1.25
N ILE A 130 9.28 -3.30 -0.26
CA ILE A 130 8.42 -2.12 -0.25
C ILE A 130 9.00 -1.06 -1.18
N LEU A 131 8.23 -0.68 -2.20
CA LEU A 131 8.58 0.36 -3.17
C LEU A 131 7.99 1.72 -2.80
N TYR A 132 6.71 1.75 -2.44
CA TYR A 132 5.98 2.98 -2.15
C TYR A 132 4.98 2.80 -1.01
N VAL A 133 4.87 3.82 -0.16
CA VAL A 133 3.93 3.86 0.96
C VAL A 133 3.29 5.24 1.03
N ALA A 134 1.96 5.28 1.12
CA ALA A 134 1.22 6.53 1.25
C ALA A 134 -0.15 6.32 1.91
N PRO A 135 -0.77 7.39 2.45
CA PRO A 135 -2.16 7.35 2.91
C PRO A 135 -3.11 6.98 1.77
N ALA A 136 -4.10 6.15 2.06
CA ALA A 136 -5.07 5.69 1.04
C ALA A 136 -5.83 6.86 0.39
N GLY A 137 -6.14 7.90 1.15
CA GLY A 137 -6.76 9.12 0.63
C GLY A 137 -5.89 9.83 -0.40
N GLN A 138 -4.57 9.92 -0.17
CA GLN A 138 -3.62 10.49 -1.13
C GLN A 138 -3.49 9.60 -2.37
N VAL A 139 -3.36 8.28 -2.18
CA VAL A 139 -3.31 7.32 -3.30
C VAL A 139 -4.54 7.47 -4.18
N LYS A 140 -5.73 7.53 -3.62
CA LYS A 140 -7.01 7.67 -4.34
C LYS A 140 -7.05 8.89 -5.25
N LEU A 141 -6.48 10.01 -4.82
CA LEU A 141 -6.47 11.28 -5.55
C LEU A 141 -5.34 11.39 -6.58
N SER A 142 -4.38 10.47 -6.55
CA SER A 142 -3.17 10.52 -7.40
C SER A 142 -3.28 9.59 -8.60
N THR A 143 -2.53 9.91 -9.64
CA THR A 143 -2.20 8.98 -10.72
C THR A 143 -0.83 8.36 -10.44
N LEU A 144 -0.75 7.04 -10.32
CA LEU A 144 0.49 6.35 -10.01
C LEU A 144 1.18 5.83 -11.28
N LEU A 145 2.48 6.09 -11.39
CA LEU A 145 3.34 5.44 -12.37
C LEU A 145 3.84 4.11 -11.82
N PHE A 146 3.69 3.06 -12.61
CA PHE A 146 4.27 1.73 -12.38
C PHE A 146 5.32 1.47 -13.44
N VAL A 147 6.50 0.98 -13.04
CA VAL A 147 7.58 0.56 -13.95
C VAL A 147 8.11 -0.78 -13.50
N THR A 148 8.27 -1.70 -14.46
CA THR A 148 8.82 -3.04 -14.21
C THR A 148 10.27 -3.16 -14.67
N LYS A 149 10.92 -4.20 -14.17
CA LYS A 149 12.30 -4.57 -14.51
C LYS A 149 12.47 -4.88 -16.02
N THR A 150 11.45 -5.45 -16.64
CA THR A 150 11.44 -5.69 -18.10
C THR A 150 11.02 -4.47 -18.93
N SER A 151 10.97 -3.29 -18.29
CA SER A 151 10.64 -2.01 -18.93
C SER A 151 9.18 -1.84 -19.34
N MET A 152 8.26 -2.60 -18.76
CA MET A 152 6.84 -2.28 -18.91
C MET A 152 6.48 -1.13 -17.99
N CYS A 153 5.72 -0.15 -18.49
CA CYS A 153 5.28 0.99 -17.70
C CYS A 153 3.82 1.35 -18.00
N LYS A 154 3.16 1.93 -17.03
CA LYS A 154 1.80 2.45 -17.15
C LYS A 154 1.48 3.47 -16.07
N LEU A 155 0.50 4.31 -16.34
CA LEU A 155 -0.18 5.14 -15.35
C LEU A 155 -1.47 4.43 -14.91
N VAL A 156 -1.77 4.47 -13.62
CA VAL A 156 -2.99 3.91 -13.05
C VAL A 156 -3.65 4.96 -12.18
N ALA A 157 -4.95 5.19 -12.40
CA ALA A 157 -5.72 6.08 -11.53
C ALA A 157 -5.80 5.48 -10.11
N GLY A 158 -5.52 6.30 -9.10
CA GLY A 158 -5.45 5.86 -7.71
C GLY A 158 -6.80 5.37 -7.15
N GLU A 159 -7.91 5.79 -7.74
CA GLU A 159 -9.24 5.28 -7.41
C GLU A 159 -9.36 3.75 -7.53
N GLU A 160 -8.58 3.12 -8.41
CA GLU A 160 -8.57 1.66 -8.55
C GLU A 160 -8.04 0.92 -7.31
N PHE A 161 -7.36 1.63 -6.40
CA PHE A 161 -6.81 1.12 -5.16
C PHE A 161 -7.69 1.39 -3.93
N ASP A 162 -8.81 2.13 -4.11
CA ASP A 162 -9.81 2.35 -3.06
C ASP A 162 -10.69 1.10 -2.89
N VAL A 163 -10.18 0.13 -2.17
CA VAL A 163 -10.82 -1.19 -2.00
C VAL A 163 -10.90 -1.58 -0.53
N ALA A 164 -11.90 -2.42 -0.21
CA ALA A 164 -12.07 -2.94 1.16
C ALA A 164 -11.07 -4.06 1.52
N LYS A 165 -10.53 -4.75 0.51
CA LYS A 165 -9.62 -5.89 0.74
C LYS A 165 -8.26 -5.41 1.28
N ARG A 166 -7.72 -6.16 2.24
CA ARG A 166 -6.41 -5.86 2.84
C ARG A 166 -5.23 -6.09 1.90
N THR A 167 -5.37 -6.98 0.93
CA THR A 167 -4.32 -7.28 -0.06
C THR A 167 -4.95 -7.48 -1.42
N ILE A 168 -4.41 -6.81 -2.42
CA ILE A 168 -4.81 -6.94 -3.83
C ILE A 168 -3.58 -6.96 -4.74
N ALA A 169 -3.75 -7.45 -5.96
CA ALA A 169 -2.79 -7.19 -7.04
C ALA A 169 -2.88 -5.72 -7.44
N SER A 170 -1.75 -5.01 -7.39
CA SER A 170 -1.63 -3.60 -7.81
C SER A 170 -1.32 -3.46 -9.29
N THR A 171 -0.76 -4.51 -9.89
CA THR A 171 -0.49 -4.60 -11.33
C THR A 171 -0.47 -6.04 -11.78
N LYS A 172 -0.61 -6.27 -13.09
CA LYS A 172 -0.31 -7.56 -13.72
C LYS A 172 1.16 -7.55 -14.14
N LEU A 173 1.95 -8.47 -13.62
CA LEU A 173 3.33 -8.70 -14.01
C LEU A 173 3.41 -9.77 -15.09
N GLY A 174 4.44 -9.71 -15.95
CA GLY A 174 4.86 -10.81 -16.80
C GLY A 174 5.50 -11.95 -16.00
N GLU A 175 5.83 -13.05 -16.67
CA GLU A 175 6.61 -14.13 -16.06
C GLU A 175 7.98 -13.59 -15.64
N GLU A 176 8.39 -13.91 -14.42
CA GLU A 176 9.67 -13.47 -13.80
C GLU A 176 9.92 -11.96 -13.79
N ASP A 177 8.88 -11.13 -14.01
CA ASP A 177 8.99 -9.67 -13.95
C ASP A 177 8.68 -9.15 -12.54
N GLN A 178 9.27 -8.03 -12.19
CA GLN A 178 9.11 -7.35 -10.91
C GLN A 178 8.95 -5.85 -11.12
N LEU A 179 8.23 -5.19 -10.23
CA LEU A 179 8.22 -3.72 -10.20
C LEU A 179 9.56 -3.22 -9.65
N ILE A 180 10.06 -2.16 -10.24
CA ILE A 180 11.20 -1.40 -9.75
C ILE A 180 10.80 -0.01 -9.25
N PHE A 181 9.63 0.47 -9.66
CA PHE A 181 9.13 1.79 -9.28
C PHE A 181 7.61 1.82 -9.20
N VAL A 182 7.10 2.43 -8.13
CA VAL A 182 5.73 2.91 -7.98
C VAL A 182 5.78 4.27 -7.32
N GLY A 183 5.06 5.25 -7.85
CA GLY A 183 4.99 6.57 -7.22
C GLY A 183 4.00 7.51 -7.91
N PRO A 184 3.60 8.60 -7.24
CA PRO A 184 2.67 9.59 -7.78
C PRO A 184 3.34 10.36 -8.92
N ALA A 185 2.61 10.53 -10.01
CA ALA A 185 3.11 11.16 -11.23
C ALA A 185 2.36 12.45 -11.62
N ASP A 186 1.45 12.93 -10.76
CA ASP A 186 0.56 14.05 -11.12
C ASP A 186 1.31 15.33 -11.46
N GLU A 187 2.27 15.72 -10.62
CA GLU A 187 3.03 16.94 -10.76
C GLU A 187 4.27 16.79 -11.66
N MET A 188 4.55 15.59 -12.14
CA MET A 188 5.74 15.30 -12.93
C MET A 188 5.42 15.26 -14.42
N GLU A 189 6.29 15.81 -15.25
CA GLU A 189 6.10 15.85 -16.71
C GLU A 189 6.86 14.78 -17.46
N GLN A 190 7.94 14.25 -16.88
CA GLN A 190 8.86 13.37 -17.58
C GLN A 190 9.24 12.17 -16.74
N VAL A 191 9.59 11.08 -17.43
CA VAL A 191 10.10 9.84 -16.85
C VAL A 191 11.48 9.58 -17.42
N VAL A 192 12.44 9.25 -16.56
CA VAL A 192 13.76 8.78 -16.96
C VAL A 192 13.92 7.33 -16.54
N PHE A 193 14.25 6.48 -17.50
CA PHE A 193 14.62 5.09 -17.27
C PHE A 193 16.12 4.94 -17.29
N GLN A 194 16.66 4.14 -16.39
CA GLN A 194 18.06 3.75 -16.35
C GLN A 194 18.15 2.23 -16.41
N SER A 195 18.88 1.70 -17.42
CA SER A 195 19.13 0.27 -17.49
C SER A 195 20.41 -0.12 -16.75
N GLN A 196 20.52 -1.39 -16.38
CA GLN A 196 21.70 -1.97 -15.72
C GLN A 196 22.96 -1.81 -16.57
N ASN A 197 22.84 -1.87 -17.91
CA ASN A 197 23.95 -1.64 -18.83
C ASN A 197 24.29 -0.14 -19.03
N GLY A 198 23.68 0.76 -18.23
CA GLY A 198 23.98 2.19 -18.19
C GLY A 198 23.39 3.00 -19.35
N TYR A 199 22.31 2.54 -19.96
CA TYR A 199 21.55 3.35 -20.89
C TYR A 199 20.50 4.17 -20.15
N PHE A 200 20.36 5.42 -20.55
CA PHE A 200 19.34 6.35 -20.03
C PHE A 200 18.38 6.74 -21.14
N LEU A 201 17.10 6.73 -20.86
CA LEU A 201 16.05 7.20 -21.76
C LEU A 201 15.13 8.15 -21.01
N ARG A 202 15.01 9.39 -21.48
CA ARG A 202 14.05 10.36 -20.96
C ARG A 202 12.90 10.52 -21.94
N ILE A 203 11.68 10.36 -21.46
CA ILE A 203 10.44 10.47 -22.23
C ILE A 203 9.47 11.44 -21.57
N LEU A 204 8.47 11.88 -22.32
CA LEU A 204 7.32 12.59 -21.73
C LEU A 204 6.42 11.61 -20.98
N LYS A 205 5.87 12.02 -19.84
CA LYS A 205 4.86 11.24 -19.12
C LYS A 205 3.64 10.94 -20.00
N THR A 206 3.27 11.87 -20.87
CA THR A 206 2.16 11.70 -21.83
C THR A 206 2.34 10.56 -22.84
N ASP A 207 3.58 10.09 -23.02
CA ASP A 207 3.86 8.90 -23.84
C ASP A 207 3.52 7.60 -23.10
N VAL A 208 3.29 7.65 -21.79
CA VAL A 208 2.89 6.50 -20.96
C VAL A 208 1.37 6.46 -20.88
N SER A 209 0.78 5.35 -21.31
CA SER A 209 -0.67 5.19 -21.34
C SER A 209 -1.25 5.01 -19.94
N THR A 210 -2.38 5.66 -19.66
CA THR A 210 -3.19 5.38 -18.47
C THR A 210 -4.00 4.12 -18.72
N MET A 211 -3.88 3.16 -17.83
CA MET A 211 -4.47 1.82 -17.95
C MET A 211 -4.99 1.33 -16.61
N LYS A 212 -5.81 0.28 -16.64
CA LYS A 212 -6.28 -0.41 -15.44
C LYS A 212 -5.14 -1.15 -14.74
N LYS A 213 -5.26 -1.32 -13.42
CA LYS A 213 -4.29 -2.12 -12.64
C LYS A 213 -4.09 -3.53 -13.17
N THR A 214 -5.10 -4.14 -13.80
CA THR A 214 -5.04 -5.49 -14.39
C THR A 214 -4.27 -5.59 -15.71
N SER A 215 -3.79 -4.48 -16.27
CA SER A 215 -2.99 -4.44 -17.50
C SER A 215 -1.51 -4.64 -17.18
N VAL A 216 -0.75 -5.15 -18.14
CA VAL A 216 0.72 -5.26 -18.03
C VAL A 216 1.40 -3.89 -18.25
N GLY A 217 0.85 -3.07 -19.12
CA GLY A 217 1.43 -1.77 -19.49
C GLY A 217 1.96 -1.75 -20.93
N VAL A 218 2.72 -0.71 -21.23
CA VAL A 218 3.42 -0.50 -22.51
C VAL A 218 4.93 -0.49 -22.27
N ARG A 219 5.72 -0.85 -23.30
CA ARG A 219 7.17 -0.82 -23.17
C ARG A 219 7.67 0.63 -23.05
N GLY A 220 8.41 0.93 -22.00
CA GLY A 220 9.00 2.24 -21.76
C GLY A 220 10.28 2.42 -22.56
N MET A 221 11.27 1.57 -22.34
CA MET A 221 12.58 1.57 -22.98
C MET A 221 12.82 0.26 -23.72
N LYS A 222 13.45 0.31 -24.90
CA LYS A 222 13.90 -0.88 -25.60
C LYS A 222 15.22 -1.35 -25.00
N LEU A 223 15.17 -2.47 -24.28
CA LEU A 223 16.34 -3.08 -23.65
C LEU A 223 17.11 -3.93 -24.66
N GLY A 224 18.42 -4.05 -24.48
CA GLY A 224 19.26 -5.01 -25.19
C GLY A 224 19.10 -6.43 -24.62
N ASP A 225 19.72 -7.42 -25.27
CA ASP A 225 19.70 -8.79 -24.79
C ASP A 225 20.34 -8.89 -23.39
N GLY A 226 19.64 -9.50 -22.46
CA GLY A 226 20.09 -9.65 -21.07
C GLY A 226 20.12 -8.37 -20.25
N ASP A 227 19.68 -7.20 -20.79
CA ASP A 227 19.59 -5.95 -20.06
C ASP A 227 18.25 -5.83 -19.33
N VAL A 228 18.23 -5.15 -18.20
CA VAL A 228 17.03 -4.88 -17.42
C VAL A 228 17.03 -3.43 -16.94
N LEU A 229 15.87 -2.89 -16.60
CA LEU A 229 15.80 -1.61 -15.91
C LEU A 229 16.24 -1.80 -14.45
N GLU A 230 17.08 -0.89 -14.00
CA GLU A 230 17.55 -0.80 -12.62
C GLU A 230 16.80 0.30 -11.85
N HIS A 231 16.58 1.45 -12.51
CA HIS A 231 15.91 2.59 -11.90
C HIS A 231 14.94 3.28 -12.86
N ALA A 232 13.93 3.89 -12.29
CA ALA A 232 13.06 4.85 -12.94
C ALA A 232 12.91 6.09 -12.05
N TYR A 233 12.90 7.25 -12.68
CA TYR A 233 12.83 8.55 -12.01
C TYR A 233 11.71 9.37 -12.64
N LEU A 234 10.95 10.06 -11.79
CA LEU A 234 10.04 11.10 -12.20
C LEU A 234 10.77 12.45 -12.10
N VAL A 235 10.75 13.23 -13.15
CA VAL A 235 11.50 14.49 -13.23
C VAL A 235 10.60 15.61 -13.70
N GLU A 236 10.75 16.74 -13.04
CA GLU A 236 10.20 18.02 -13.48
C GLU A 236 11.25 18.75 -14.34
N PRO A 237 10.92 19.19 -15.56
CA PRO A 237 11.90 19.81 -16.47
C PRO A 237 12.59 21.05 -15.90
N ARG A 238 11.92 21.78 -15.01
CA ARG A 238 12.40 23.02 -14.43
C ARG A 238 13.26 22.85 -13.18
N GLN A 239 13.29 21.63 -12.62
CA GLN A 239 14.11 21.31 -11.46
C GLN A 239 15.30 20.46 -11.89
N GLU A 240 16.50 20.79 -11.41
CA GLU A 240 17.67 19.95 -11.62
C GLU A 240 17.56 18.72 -10.73
N TYR A 241 17.58 17.54 -11.36
CA TYR A 241 17.55 16.25 -10.66
C TYR A 241 18.87 15.52 -10.93
N THR A 242 19.72 15.46 -9.91
CA THR A 242 21.05 14.87 -10.00
C THR A 242 21.14 13.58 -9.21
N ILE A 243 21.67 12.54 -9.82
CA ILE A 243 21.95 11.24 -9.19
C ILE A 243 23.47 11.02 -9.14
N GLN A 244 23.92 10.13 -8.26
CA GLN A 244 25.30 9.61 -8.31
C GLN A 244 25.33 8.44 -9.29
N TYR A 245 26.16 8.58 -10.34
CA TYR A 245 26.36 7.55 -11.35
C TYR A 245 27.86 7.34 -11.59
N HIS A 246 28.40 6.16 -11.30
CA HIS A 246 29.84 5.87 -11.30
C HIS A 246 30.66 6.92 -10.51
N ASP A 247 30.23 7.18 -9.26
CA ASP A 247 30.85 8.14 -8.34
C ASP A 247 30.92 9.59 -8.82
N LYS A 248 30.17 9.92 -9.88
CA LYS A 248 30.04 11.27 -10.40
C LYS A 248 28.60 11.77 -10.38
N PRO A 249 28.37 13.04 -10.12
CA PRO A 249 27.04 13.61 -10.22
C PRO A 249 26.59 13.67 -11.68
N TYR A 250 25.42 13.09 -11.97
CA TYR A 250 24.82 13.10 -13.29
C TYR A 250 23.40 13.69 -13.24
N ALA A 251 23.22 14.81 -13.94
CA ALA A 251 21.93 15.50 -14.01
C ALA A 251 21.01 14.79 -15.03
N LEU A 252 19.92 14.23 -14.57
CA LEU A 252 18.94 13.51 -15.42
C LEU A 252 18.30 14.42 -16.46
N ASN A 253 18.19 15.72 -16.18
CA ASN A 253 17.71 16.72 -17.14
C ASN A 253 18.60 16.89 -18.38
N LYS A 254 19.85 16.44 -18.33
CA LYS A 254 20.78 16.42 -19.49
C LYS A 254 20.54 15.27 -20.44
N VAL A 255 19.82 14.23 -20.02
CA VAL A 255 19.41 13.13 -20.92
C VAL A 255 18.50 13.72 -22.01
N LYS A 256 18.82 13.50 -23.27
CA LYS A 256 18.01 14.00 -24.39
C LYS A 256 16.60 13.40 -24.32
N LEU A 257 15.58 14.24 -24.46
CA LEU A 257 14.20 13.80 -24.58
C LEU A 257 14.04 12.99 -25.88
N ALA A 258 13.43 11.81 -25.77
CA ALA A 258 13.20 10.91 -26.88
C ALA A 258 11.82 10.26 -26.79
N LYS A 259 11.44 9.51 -27.81
CA LYS A 259 10.18 8.76 -27.82
C LYS A 259 10.33 7.47 -27.01
N ARG A 260 9.22 7.03 -26.43
CA ARG A 260 9.09 5.71 -25.78
C ARG A 260 9.52 4.58 -26.74
N ASP A 261 9.92 3.45 -26.17
CA ASP A 261 10.36 2.25 -26.90
C ASP A 261 11.61 2.45 -27.77
N THR A 262 12.49 3.35 -27.34
CA THR A 262 13.83 3.51 -27.93
C THR A 262 14.90 3.03 -26.95
N LYS A 263 16.11 2.76 -27.43
CA LYS A 263 17.23 2.21 -26.63
C LYS A 263 17.79 3.21 -25.61
N GLY A 264 17.62 4.51 -25.85
CA GLY A 264 18.27 5.54 -25.03
C GLY A 264 19.74 5.72 -25.37
N MET A 265 20.49 6.38 -24.46
CA MET A 265 21.90 6.71 -24.65
C MET A 265 22.72 6.43 -23.39
N LYS A 266 24.00 6.14 -23.57
CA LYS A 266 24.96 6.12 -22.46
C LYS A 266 25.43 7.54 -22.17
N PRO A 267 25.54 7.94 -20.89
CA PRO A 267 26.13 9.22 -20.54
C PRO A 267 27.60 9.26 -20.95
N ARG A 268 28.04 10.41 -21.41
CA ARG A 268 29.47 10.69 -21.59
C ARG A 268 29.96 11.33 -20.30
N ILE A 269 30.57 10.55 -19.42
CA ILE A 269 31.05 10.96 -18.10
C ILE A 269 32.58 11.11 -18.12
#